data_02e435eb8066274b9709ba7c5cf75292
#
_entry.id   02e435eb8066274b9709ba7c5cf75292
#
_cell.length_a   1.000
_cell.length_b   1.000
_cell.length_c   1.000
_cell.angle_alpha   90.00
_cell.angle_beta   90.00
_cell.angle_gamma   90.00
#
_symmetry.space_group_name_H-M   'P 1'
#
loop_
_entity.id
_entity.type
_entity.pdbx_description
1 polymer ?
#
loop_
_entity_poly.entity_id
_entity_poly.type
_entity_poly.pdbx_seq_one_letter_code
_entity_poly.pdbx_strand_id
1 'polypeptide(L)'
;SQRARKNKVNFSNFNSLKKIIEKAKVKYFKNTKSIATRKSSEMLLSIIAKFPYLIGGSADLAGSNNTKTKDHKIIKPGNFSGNYIHYGVREHAMCGIMNGIALHSSLIPYGGTFLIFSDYCKPSIRLAAMMKQRVIYIFTHDSIGLGEDGPTHQPIEQLTSLRLSLIHI
;
A
#
# COMPACT_ATOMS: atom_id res chain seq x y z
N SER A 1 26.17 15.54 -15.27
CA SER A 1 24.86 15.22 -14.68
C SER A 1 24.21 14.12 -15.51
N GLN A 2 24.29 12.88 -15.07
CA GLN A 2 23.56 11.78 -15.68
C GLN A 2 22.10 11.88 -15.22
N ARG A 3 21.23 12.41 -16.06
CA ARG A 3 19.78 12.30 -15.92
C ARG A 3 19.45 10.80 -15.85
N ALA A 4 18.97 10.34 -14.70
CA ALA A 4 18.44 9.00 -14.57
C ALA A 4 17.45 8.75 -15.72
N ARG A 5 17.76 7.81 -16.60
CA ARG A 5 16.85 7.38 -17.66
C ARG A 5 15.61 6.83 -16.94
N LYS A 6 14.50 7.53 -17.04
CA LYS A 6 13.19 6.98 -16.66
C LYS A 6 12.99 5.74 -17.52
N ASN A 7 13.25 4.57 -16.97
CA ASN A 7 12.92 3.32 -17.63
C ASN A 7 11.40 3.35 -17.87
N LYS A 8 11.01 3.46 -19.13
CA LYS A 8 9.60 3.39 -19.52
C LYS A 8 9.08 2.04 -19.03
N VAL A 9 8.10 2.06 -18.14
CA VAL A 9 7.36 0.86 -17.75
C VAL A 9 6.83 0.23 -19.03
N ASN A 10 7.22 -1.01 -19.28
CA ASN A 10 6.74 -1.71 -20.47
C ASN A 10 5.27 -2.10 -20.27
N PHE A 11 4.38 -1.34 -20.87
CA PHE A 11 2.92 -1.51 -20.74
C PHE A 11 2.37 -2.78 -21.40
N SER A 12 3.19 -3.56 -22.12
CA SER A 12 2.74 -4.86 -22.69
C SER A 12 2.25 -5.83 -21.61
N ASN A 13 2.75 -5.72 -20.37
CA ASN A 13 2.28 -6.52 -19.22
C ASN A 13 0.97 -6.00 -18.60
N PHE A 14 0.51 -4.81 -18.95
CA PHE A 14 -0.69 -4.21 -18.33
C PHE A 14 -1.97 -4.93 -18.76
N ASN A 15 -2.05 -5.39 -20.00
CA ASN A 15 -3.21 -6.14 -20.51
C ASN A 15 -3.32 -7.52 -19.87
N SER A 16 -2.19 -8.17 -19.57
CA SER A 16 -2.18 -9.44 -18.84
C SER A 16 -2.63 -9.24 -17.39
N LEU A 17 -2.16 -8.17 -16.73
CA LEU A 17 -2.56 -7.81 -15.39
C LEU A 17 -4.07 -7.50 -15.31
N LYS A 18 -4.60 -6.73 -16.26
CA LYS A 18 -6.05 -6.44 -16.34
C LYS A 18 -6.86 -7.72 -16.42
N LYS A 19 -6.48 -8.65 -17.29
CA LYS A 19 -7.15 -9.96 -17.40
C LYS A 19 -7.09 -10.78 -16.12
N ILE A 20 -5.97 -10.75 -15.41
CA ILE A 20 -5.79 -11.45 -14.12
C ILE A 20 -6.69 -10.83 -13.05
N ILE A 21 -6.73 -9.49 -12.96
CA ILE A 21 -7.60 -8.76 -12.02
C ILE A 21 -9.07 -9.05 -12.29
N GLU A 22 -9.51 -9.01 -13.55
CA GLU A 22 -10.90 -9.32 -13.91
C GLU A 22 -11.28 -10.76 -13.54
N LYS A 23 -10.42 -11.73 -13.81
CA LYS A 23 -10.65 -13.14 -13.37
C LYS A 23 -10.72 -13.24 -11.84
N ALA A 24 -9.86 -12.52 -11.12
CA ALA A 24 -9.88 -12.51 -9.67
C ALA A 24 -11.15 -11.87 -9.11
N LYS A 25 -11.62 -10.75 -9.68
CA LYS A 25 -12.91 -10.14 -9.33
C LYS A 25 -14.06 -11.14 -9.46
N VAL A 26 -14.17 -11.81 -10.59
CA VAL A 26 -15.21 -12.83 -10.80
C VAL A 26 -15.13 -13.94 -9.77
N LYS A 27 -13.94 -14.44 -9.48
CA LYS A 27 -13.74 -15.53 -8.52
C LYS A 27 -14.09 -15.14 -7.08
N TYR A 28 -13.70 -13.96 -6.65
CA TYR A 28 -13.73 -13.57 -5.23
C TYR A 28 -14.96 -12.75 -4.86
N PHE A 29 -15.58 -12.02 -5.81
CA PHE A 29 -16.72 -11.16 -5.54
C PHE A 29 -18.08 -11.78 -5.92
N LYS A 30 -18.09 -12.96 -6.53
CA LYS A 30 -19.32 -13.57 -7.01
C LYS A 30 -20.36 -13.90 -5.94
N ASN A 31 -19.93 -14.06 -4.68
CA ASN A 31 -20.79 -14.51 -3.57
C ASN A 31 -20.64 -13.72 -2.26
N THR A 32 -19.90 -12.62 -2.25
CA THR A 32 -19.64 -11.86 -1.01
C THR A 32 -20.31 -10.50 -1.06
N LYS A 33 -21.15 -10.22 -0.06
CA LYS A 33 -21.77 -8.90 0.11
C LYS A 33 -20.78 -7.84 0.60
N SER A 34 -19.78 -8.25 1.38
CA SER A 34 -18.69 -7.37 1.84
C SER A 34 -17.45 -8.21 2.17
N ILE A 35 -16.28 -7.61 2.04
CA ILE A 35 -14.99 -8.23 2.38
C ILE A 35 -14.22 -7.22 3.21
N ALA A 36 -13.66 -7.67 4.35
CA ALA A 36 -12.80 -6.82 5.17
C ALA A 36 -11.59 -6.31 4.37
N THR A 37 -11.20 -5.06 4.59
CA THR A 37 -10.12 -4.38 3.87
C THR A 37 -8.81 -5.17 3.90
N ARG A 38 -8.45 -5.77 5.05
CA ARG A 38 -7.27 -6.63 5.15
C ARG A 38 -7.33 -7.85 4.22
N LYS A 39 -8.53 -8.42 4.02
CA LYS A 39 -8.70 -9.59 3.14
C LYS A 39 -8.65 -9.19 1.68
N SER A 40 -9.23 -8.06 1.32
CA SER A 40 -9.11 -7.49 -0.02
C SER A 40 -7.65 -7.18 -0.37
N SER A 41 -6.89 -6.61 0.57
CA SER A 41 -5.47 -6.31 0.40
C SER A 41 -4.65 -7.58 0.17
N GLU A 42 -4.86 -8.63 0.98
CA GLU A 42 -4.21 -9.92 0.80
C GLU A 42 -4.47 -10.50 -0.59
N MET A 43 -5.72 -10.47 -1.01
CA MET A 43 -6.12 -10.99 -2.33
C MET A 43 -5.46 -10.22 -3.47
N LEU A 44 -5.50 -8.89 -3.43
CA LEU A 44 -4.85 -8.05 -4.44
C LEU A 44 -3.34 -8.28 -4.45
N LEU A 45 -2.70 -8.24 -3.30
CA LEU A 45 -1.25 -8.41 -3.18
C LEU A 45 -0.79 -9.80 -3.62
N SER A 46 -1.58 -10.85 -3.41
CA SER A 46 -1.26 -12.19 -3.91
C SER A 46 -1.24 -12.26 -5.45
N ILE A 47 -2.01 -11.40 -6.11
CA ILE A 47 -2.06 -11.32 -7.57
C ILE A 47 -0.90 -10.46 -8.09
N ILE A 48 -0.71 -9.28 -7.48
CA ILE A 48 0.21 -8.26 -7.99
C ILE A 48 1.62 -8.34 -7.39
N ALA A 49 1.85 -9.15 -6.36
CA ALA A 49 3.18 -9.33 -5.76
C ALA A 49 4.25 -9.82 -6.74
N LYS A 50 3.83 -10.50 -7.80
CA LYS A 50 4.70 -10.95 -8.89
C LYS A 50 5.05 -9.84 -9.89
N PHE A 51 4.46 -8.67 -9.74
CA PHE A 51 4.69 -7.54 -10.62
C PHE A 51 6.04 -6.89 -10.26
N PRO A 52 6.99 -6.80 -11.19
CA PRO A 52 8.36 -6.42 -10.85
C PRO A 52 8.51 -4.96 -10.42
N TYR A 53 7.46 -4.16 -10.60
CA TYR A 53 7.47 -2.73 -10.25
C TYR A 53 6.81 -2.43 -8.90
N LEU A 54 6.20 -3.42 -8.25
CA LEU A 54 5.55 -3.24 -6.96
C LEU A 54 6.52 -3.56 -5.83
N ILE A 55 6.70 -2.63 -4.92
CA ILE A 55 7.49 -2.78 -3.71
C ILE A 55 6.75 -2.20 -2.53
N GLY A 56 6.77 -2.85 -1.39
CA GLY A 56 6.09 -2.27 -0.24
C GLY A 56 6.29 -3.03 1.04
N GLY A 57 5.43 -2.78 2.00
CA GLY A 57 5.54 -3.38 3.31
C GLY A 57 4.50 -2.87 4.30
N SER A 58 4.86 -2.92 5.57
CA SER A 58 3.99 -2.50 6.66
C SER A 58 4.79 -1.87 7.80
N ALA A 59 4.13 -0.99 8.53
CA ALA A 59 4.63 -0.42 9.78
C ALA A 59 4.45 -1.41 10.95
N ASP A 60 5.12 -2.57 10.84
CA ASP A 60 5.10 -3.68 11.79
C ASP A 60 3.73 -4.36 12.02
N LEU A 61 2.82 -4.20 11.07
CA LEU A 61 1.45 -4.73 11.13
C LEU A 61 1.17 -5.75 10.01
N ALA A 62 2.21 -6.38 9.46
CA ALA A 62 2.10 -7.27 8.31
C ALA A 62 1.08 -8.41 8.50
N GLY A 63 1.05 -9.01 9.70
CA GLY A 63 0.11 -10.08 10.04
C GLY A 63 -1.31 -9.58 10.27
N SER A 64 -1.47 -8.35 10.81
CA SER A 64 -2.78 -7.79 11.12
C SER A 64 -3.48 -7.23 9.88
N ASN A 65 -2.76 -6.57 9.00
CA ASN A 65 -3.32 -5.97 7.78
C ASN A 65 -3.12 -6.82 6.52
N ASN A 66 -2.53 -8.01 6.64
CA ASN A 66 -2.33 -8.98 5.55
C ASN A 66 -1.61 -8.38 4.32
N THR A 67 -0.63 -7.52 4.55
CA THR A 67 0.13 -6.87 3.47
C THR A 67 1.31 -7.70 2.97
N LYS A 68 1.59 -8.82 3.61
CA LYS A 68 2.63 -9.76 3.21
C LYS A 68 2.02 -11.08 2.77
N THR A 69 2.33 -11.53 1.57
CA THR A 69 1.93 -12.83 1.04
C THR A 69 3.14 -13.77 0.93
N LYS A 70 2.89 -15.04 0.63
CA LYS A 70 3.96 -16.05 0.43
C LYS A 70 4.89 -15.73 -0.75
N ASP A 71 4.44 -14.95 -1.71
CA ASP A 71 5.21 -14.59 -2.91
C ASP A 71 6.14 -13.37 -2.67
N HIS A 72 6.03 -12.70 -1.51
CA HIS A 72 6.90 -11.60 -1.15
C HIS A 72 8.26 -12.08 -0.62
N LYS A 73 9.31 -11.46 -1.11
CA LYS A 73 10.68 -11.64 -0.63
C LYS A 73 11.10 -10.43 0.18
N ILE A 74 11.62 -10.67 1.37
CA ILE A 74 12.02 -9.59 2.29
C ILE A 74 13.34 -8.99 1.82
N ILE A 75 13.40 -7.65 1.79
CA ILE A 75 14.64 -6.90 1.62
C ILE A 75 15.40 -6.93 2.95
N LYS A 76 16.67 -7.32 2.91
CA LYS A 76 17.56 -7.44 4.07
C LYS A 76 18.90 -6.74 3.79
N PRO A 77 19.65 -6.37 4.83
CA PRO A 77 21.03 -5.94 4.65
C PRO A 77 21.82 -6.98 3.84
N GLY A 78 22.54 -6.51 2.82
CA GLY A 78 23.29 -7.36 1.90
C GLY A 78 22.46 -8.12 0.85
N ASN A 79 21.13 -8.08 0.92
CA ASN A 79 20.25 -8.67 -0.10
C ASN A 79 19.04 -7.78 -0.41
N PHE A 80 19.14 -7.01 -1.47
CA PHE A 80 18.14 -6.05 -1.92
C PHE A 80 17.27 -6.56 -3.08
N SER A 81 17.33 -7.86 -3.40
CA SER A 81 16.54 -8.46 -4.49
C SER A 81 15.06 -8.69 -4.14
N GLY A 82 14.65 -8.36 -2.92
CA GLY A 82 13.27 -8.51 -2.44
C GLY A 82 12.34 -7.42 -2.93
N ASN A 83 11.06 -7.57 -2.57
CA ASN A 83 10.00 -6.61 -2.86
C ASN A 83 9.14 -6.28 -1.62
N TYR A 84 9.57 -6.71 -0.43
CA TYR A 84 8.89 -6.43 0.82
C TYR A 84 9.83 -5.82 1.86
N ILE A 85 9.40 -4.71 2.47
CA ILE A 85 10.14 -3.93 3.46
C ILE A 85 9.42 -4.02 4.81
N HIS A 86 10.12 -4.40 5.85
CA HIS A 86 9.68 -4.23 7.22
C HIS A 86 10.08 -2.84 7.71
N TYR A 87 9.11 -1.91 7.71
CA TYR A 87 9.38 -0.52 8.10
C TYR A 87 9.53 -0.32 9.61
N GLY A 88 9.05 -1.29 10.43
CA GLY A 88 8.91 -1.14 11.87
C GLY A 88 7.77 -0.19 12.23
N VAL A 89 7.59 0.11 13.51
CA VAL A 89 6.56 1.03 14.02
C VAL A 89 6.97 2.47 13.68
N ARG A 90 6.84 2.87 12.41
CA ARG A 90 7.34 4.15 11.87
C ARG A 90 6.50 4.60 10.68
N GLU A 91 5.25 4.91 10.90
CA GLU A 91 4.28 5.24 9.84
C GLU A 91 4.72 6.45 9.01
N HIS A 92 5.18 7.52 9.67
CA HIS A 92 5.66 8.70 8.98
C HIS A 92 6.89 8.40 8.11
N ALA A 93 7.86 7.69 8.66
CA ALA A 93 9.06 7.29 7.92
C ALA A 93 8.73 6.33 6.78
N MET A 94 7.82 5.37 6.99
CA MET A 94 7.31 4.49 5.94
C MET A 94 6.79 5.32 4.75
N CYS A 95 5.91 6.26 5.01
CA CYS A 95 5.34 7.11 3.95
C CYS A 95 6.39 8.01 3.29
N GLY A 96 7.35 8.54 4.06
CA GLY A 96 8.48 9.31 3.52
C GLY A 96 9.39 8.47 2.61
N ILE A 97 9.70 7.24 3.02
CA ILE A 97 10.48 6.29 2.22
C ILE A 97 9.73 5.94 0.92
N MET A 98 8.42 5.70 1.01
CA MET A 98 7.59 5.44 -0.17
C MET A 98 7.63 6.63 -1.16
N ASN A 99 7.54 7.86 -0.67
CA ASN A 99 7.69 9.05 -1.50
C ASN A 99 9.06 9.09 -2.18
N GLY A 100 10.12 8.79 -1.44
CA GLY A 100 11.48 8.72 -1.99
C GLY A 100 11.63 7.66 -3.08
N ILE A 101 11.07 6.46 -2.86
CA ILE A 101 11.06 5.38 -3.85
C ILE A 101 10.33 5.81 -5.13
N ALA A 102 9.15 6.41 -4.99
CA ALA A 102 8.34 6.86 -6.13
C ALA A 102 9.03 7.98 -6.93
N LEU A 103 9.72 8.90 -6.24
CA LEU A 103 10.48 9.99 -6.87
C LEU A 103 11.73 9.50 -7.61
N HIS A 104 12.43 8.54 -7.02
CA HIS A 104 13.73 8.09 -7.52
C HIS A 104 13.61 7.06 -8.65
N SER A 105 12.54 6.26 -8.67
CA SER A 105 12.44 5.09 -9.52
C SER A 105 11.10 4.98 -10.26
N SER A 106 10.98 3.94 -11.09
CA SER A 106 9.71 3.54 -11.72
C SER A 106 8.89 2.60 -10.84
N LEU A 107 9.33 2.34 -9.61
CA LEU A 107 8.64 1.46 -8.70
C LEU A 107 7.35 2.11 -8.18
N ILE A 108 6.37 1.29 -7.89
CA ILE A 108 5.12 1.68 -7.26
C ILE A 108 5.16 1.19 -5.83
N PRO A 109 5.44 2.07 -4.86
CA PRO A 109 5.49 1.68 -3.47
C PRO A 109 4.09 1.55 -2.87
N TYR A 110 3.93 0.57 -1.97
CA TYR A 110 2.77 0.48 -1.10
C TYR A 110 3.18 0.35 0.37
N GLY A 111 2.34 0.85 1.28
CA GLY A 111 2.56 0.73 2.71
C GLY A 111 1.26 0.48 3.46
N GLY A 112 1.30 -0.45 4.40
CA GLY A 112 0.16 -0.85 5.21
C GLY A 112 0.30 -0.44 6.67
N THR A 113 -0.81 0.10 7.21
CA THR A 113 -1.01 0.35 8.63
C THR A 113 -2.51 0.38 8.95
N PHE A 114 -2.89 0.60 10.21
CA PHE A 114 -4.29 0.81 10.56
C PHE A 114 -4.77 2.20 10.16
N LEU A 115 -6.06 2.34 9.90
CA LEU A 115 -6.62 3.63 9.47
C LEU A 115 -6.41 4.73 10.51
N ILE A 116 -6.52 4.43 11.81
CA ILE A 116 -6.25 5.40 12.87
C ILE A 116 -4.83 5.99 12.78
N PHE A 117 -3.84 5.15 12.41
CA PHE A 117 -2.44 5.58 12.29
C PHE A 117 -2.15 6.39 11.03
N SER A 118 -3.16 6.60 10.16
CA SER A 118 -3.04 7.58 9.09
C SER A 118 -2.74 8.99 9.61
N ASP A 119 -3.06 9.28 10.87
CA ASP A 119 -2.73 10.54 11.53
C ASP A 119 -1.23 10.80 11.56
N TYR A 120 -0.42 9.76 11.75
CA TYR A 120 1.04 9.86 11.67
C TYR A 120 1.56 9.97 10.22
N CYS A 121 0.75 9.60 9.24
CA CYS A 121 1.12 9.60 7.82
C CYS A 121 0.78 10.90 7.10
N LYS A 122 -0.16 11.68 7.61
CA LYS A 122 -0.78 12.84 6.91
C LYS A 122 0.21 13.78 6.24
N PRO A 123 1.31 14.24 6.88
CA PRO A 123 2.25 15.14 6.22
C PRO A 123 2.89 14.52 4.98
N SER A 124 3.29 13.25 5.06
CA SER A 124 3.90 12.54 3.93
C SER A 124 2.89 12.22 2.83
N ILE A 125 1.64 11.91 3.17
CA ILE A 125 0.54 11.71 2.21
C ILE A 125 0.29 13.01 1.45
N ARG A 126 0.23 14.14 2.15
CA ARG A 126 0.07 15.46 1.54
C ARG A 126 1.19 15.75 0.55
N LEU A 127 2.44 15.48 0.91
CA LEU A 127 3.58 15.68 0.02
C LEU A 127 3.51 14.76 -1.21
N ALA A 128 3.12 13.49 -1.05
CA ALA A 128 2.92 12.59 -2.18
C ALA A 128 1.91 13.15 -3.18
N ALA A 129 0.78 13.67 -2.68
CA ALA A 129 -0.26 14.28 -3.50
C ALA A 129 0.23 15.54 -4.22
N MET A 130 0.88 16.46 -3.50
CA MET A 130 1.46 17.70 -4.06
C MET A 130 2.50 17.41 -5.14
N MET A 131 3.35 16.41 -4.92
CA MET A 131 4.37 15.98 -5.89
C MET A 131 3.81 15.06 -6.98
N LYS A 132 2.50 14.75 -6.95
CA LYS A 132 1.82 13.85 -7.90
C LYS A 132 2.51 12.48 -7.99
N GLN A 133 2.93 11.94 -6.85
CA GLN A 133 3.61 10.65 -6.80
C GLN A 133 2.60 9.50 -6.72
N ARG A 134 2.95 8.39 -7.39
CA ARG A 134 2.15 7.17 -7.37
C ARG A 134 2.52 6.32 -6.16
N VAL A 135 1.79 6.49 -5.08
CA VAL A 135 1.97 5.78 -3.81
C VAL A 135 0.65 5.12 -3.42
N ILE A 136 0.69 3.89 -2.91
CA ILE A 136 -0.50 3.14 -2.50
C ILE A 136 -0.48 2.99 -0.99
N TYR A 137 -1.53 3.49 -0.33
CA TYR A 137 -1.74 3.33 1.10
C TYR A 137 -2.80 2.26 1.35
N ILE A 138 -2.50 1.33 2.26
CA ILE A 138 -3.41 0.25 2.68
C ILE A 138 -3.76 0.48 4.14
N PHE A 139 -4.93 1.07 4.37
CA PHE A 139 -5.45 1.34 5.71
C PHE A 139 -6.50 0.31 6.06
N THR A 140 -6.19 -0.55 7.01
CA THR A 140 -7.10 -1.58 7.52
C THR A 140 -7.67 -1.18 8.88
N HIS A 141 -8.48 -2.04 9.50
CA HIS A 141 -9.13 -1.74 10.78
C HIS A 141 -9.90 -0.42 10.69
N ASP A 142 -10.73 -0.32 9.65
CA ASP A 142 -11.36 0.90 9.17
C ASP A 142 -12.87 0.94 9.42
N SER A 143 -13.42 -0.06 10.11
CA SER A 143 -14.86 -0.14 10.35
C SER A 143 -15.24 0.19 11.80
N ILE A 144 -16.46 0.66 11.96
CA ILE A 144 -17.10 0.85 13.27
C ILE A 144 -17.24 -0.46 14.07
N GLY A 145 -17.16 -1.60 13.39
CA GLY A 145 -17.21 -2.92 14.02
C GLY A 145 -15.88 -3.42 14.57
N LEU A 146 -14.83 -2.60 14.58
CA LEU A 146 -13.55 -2.91 15.20
C LEU A 146 -13.74 -2.91 16.74
N GLY A 147 -13.62 -4.07 17.38
CA GLY A 147 -14.10 -4.24 18.76
C GLY A 147 -13.01 -4.40 19.82
N GLU A 148 -11.91 -5.10 19.54
CA GLU A 148 -11.03 -5.60 20.59
C GLU A 148 -9.80 -4.72 20.88
N ASP A 149 -9.44 -3.82 19.97
CA ASP A 149 -8.17 -3.10 20.03
C ASP A 149 -8.20 -1.85 20.94
N GLY A 150 -9.32 -1.53 21.53
CA GLY A 150 -9.49 -0.41 22.47
C GLY A 150 -9.53 0.97 21.79
N PRO A 151 -9.68 2.04 22.59
CA PRO A 151 -9.96 3.40 22.07
C PRO A 151 -8.82 4.00 21.26
N THR A 152 -7.58 3.58 21.47
CA THR A 152 -6.42 4.07 20.72
C THR A 152 -6.38 3.59 19.26
N HIS A 153 -7.22 2.62 18.90
CA HIS A 153 -7.25 1.98 17.59
C HIS A 153 -8.56 2.25 16.82
N GLN A 154 -9.46 3.05 17.37
CA GLN A 154 -10.77 3.34 16.77
C GLN A 154 -10.71 4.56 15.84
N PRO A 155 -10.83 4.38 14.51
CA PRO A 155 -10.88 5.50 13.60
C PRO A 155 -12.26 6.18 13.63
N ILE A 156 -12.29 7.50 13.79
CA ILE A 156 -13.52 8.31 13.82
C ILE A 156 -13.47 9.35 12.69
N GLU A 157 -12.54 10.30 12.77
CA GLU A 157 -12.44 11.44 11.85
C GLU A 157 -11.49 11.21 10.67
N GLN A 158 -10.73 10.11 10.64
CA GLN A 158 -9.66 9.88 9.69
C GLN A 158 -10.14 9.91 8.24
N LEU A 159 -11.26 9.23 7.93
CA LEU A 159 -11.81 9.22 6.57
C LEU A 159 -12.23 10.62 6.12
N THR A 160 -12.91 11.37 6.98
CA THR A 160 -13.32 12.75 6.68
C THR A 160 -12.10 13.61 6.44
N SER A 161 -11.11 13.52 7.31
CA SER A 161 -9.87 14.28 7.20
C SER A 161 -9.10 13.96 5.91
N LEU A 162 -8.97 12.70 5.54
CA LEU A 162 -8.31 12.30 4.29
C LEU A 162 -9.08 12.79 3.06
N ARG A 163 -10.41 12.74 3.09
CA ARG A 163 -11.25 13.24 1.97
C ARG A 163 -11.15 14.75 1.79
N LEU A 164 -11.07 15.50 2.87
CA LEU A 164 -10.96 16.97 2.81
C LEU A 164 -9.61 17.42 2.28
N SER A 165 -8.52 16.74 2.63
CA SER A 165 -7.18 17.22 2.30
C SER A 165 -6.69 16.82 0.91
N LEU A 166 -7.16 15.69 0.38
CA LEU A 166 -6.61 15.09 -0.84
C LEU A 166 -7.38 15.43 -2.11
N ILE A 167 -8.63 15.89 -2.00
CA ILE A 167 -9.48 16.23 -3.16
C ILE A 167 -9.07 17.57 -3.78
N HIS A 168 -8.41 18.42 -3.04
CA HIS A 168 -8.08 19.79 -3.46
C HIS A 168 -6.60 19.98 -3.81
N ILE A 169 -5.84 18.93 -3.89
CA ILE A 169 -4.47 18.88 -4.36
C ILE A 169 -4.39 18.04 -5.66
#